data_4955cb7631bfce28800eed137a803f1d
#
_entry.id   4955cb7631bfce28800eed137a803f1d
#
_cell.length_a   1.000
_cell.length_b   1.000
_cell.length_c   1.000
_cell.angle_alpha   90.00
_cell.angle_beta   90.00
_cell.angle_gamma   90.00
#
_symmetry.space_group_name_H-M   'P 1'
#
loop_
_entity.id
_entity.type
_entity.pdbx_description
1 polymer ?
#
loop_
_entity_poly.entity_id
_entity_poly.type
_entity_poly.pdbx_seq_one_letter_code
_entity_poly.pdbx_strand_id
1 'polypeptide(L)'
;MVFTNYERLEFLNMNAETKINDLHEIAVHIESMCEHLRLPKVEFRPTDIVGNDEFDGEMIWMGARHPVLFKANCSALTIDQVIKRHEECGRIFFCTPYITPSLAELMVRNDCPYADSAGNLFLRNGDTVVLVQNQKKPQSFERKHTRGRAWTPTGLKVLFLLLTEDGALNWPYRKIAEYSGVSLGSVRYVMADLKNGSVIAEVNGQSRWRNKSTAIADWGVA
;
A
#
# COMPACT_ATOMS: atom_id res chain seq x y z
N MET A 1 24.63 8.09 -1.38
CA MET A 1 24.78 6.62 -1.45
C MET A 1 24.10 6.17 -2.72
N VAL A 2 24.82 5.60 -3.66
CA VAL A 2 24.26 5.11 -4.94
C VAL A 2 23.95 3.64 -4.69
N PHE A 3 22.67 3.27 -4.73
CA PHE A 3 22.28 1.86 -4.69
C PHE A 3 22.97 1.13 -5.84
N THR A 4 23.51 -0.03 -5.57
CA THR A 4 23.98 -0.92 -6.63
C THR A 4 22.77 -1.31 -7.49
N ASN A 5 22.97 -1.58 -8.78
CA ASN A 5 21.90 -2.03 -9.68
C ASN A 5 21.18 -3.28 -9.16
N TYR A 6 21.87 -4.10 -8.37
CA TYR A 6 21.34 -5.32 -7.76
C TYR A 6 20.34 -5.03 -6.63
N GLU A 7 20.69 -4.14 -5.69
CA GLU A 7 19.80 -3.72 -4.59
C GLU A 7 18.55 -3.01 -5.11
N ARG A 8 18.68 -2.26 -6.20
CA ARG A 8 17.55 -1.59 -6.87
C ARG A 8 16.61 -2.59 -7.54
N LEU A 9 17.13 -3.66 -8.12
CA LEU A 9 16.35 -4.74 -8.74
C LEU A 9 15.62 -5.59 -7.68
N GLU A 10 16.27 -5.93 -6.56
CA GLU A 10 15.61 -6.64 -5.45
C GLU A 10 14.48 -5.80 -4.84
N PHE A 11 14.70 -4.50 -4.67
CA PHE A 11 13.70 -3.57 -4.15
C PHE A 11 12.47 -3.44 -5.10
N LEU A 12 12.71 -3.35 -6.40
CA LEU A 12 11.65 -3.30 -7.41
C LEU A 12 10.87 -4.62 -7.46
N ASN A 13 11.55 -5.77 -7.36
CA ASN A 13 10.93 -7.07 -7.33
C ASN A 13 10.06 -7.29 -6.09
N MET A 14 10.52 -6.88 -4.91
CA MET A 14 9.76 -7.03 -3.66
C MET A 14 8.49 -6.16 -3.63
N ASN A 15 8.55 -4.95 -4.18
CA ASN A 15 7.36 -4.09 -4.33
C ASN A 15 6.39 -4.65 -5.37
N ALA A 16 6.90 -5.23 -6.45
CA ALA A 16 6.10 -5.90 -7.47
C ALA A 16 5.39 -7.13 -6.89
N GLU A 17 6.07 -7.96 -6.11
CA GLU A 17 5.47 -9.13 -5.46
C GLU A 17 4.36 -8.73 -4.46
N THR A 18 4.57 -7.71 -3.64
CA THR A 18 3.54 -7.21 -2.71
C THR A 18 2.33 -6.69 -3.48
N LYS A 19 2.54 -5.95 -4.55
CA LYS A 19 1.50 -5.41 -5.41
C LYS A 19 0.70 -6.52 -6.11
N ILE A 20 1.40 -7.53 -6.63
CA ILE A 20 0.78 -8.70 -7.28
C ILE A 20 -0.06 -9.47 -6.25
N ASN A 21 0.43 -9.67 -5.03
CA ASN A 21 -0.29 -10.36 -3.97
C ASN A 21 -1.56 -9.59 -3.55
N ASP A 22 -1.47 -8.28 -3.38
CA ASP A 22 -2.62 -7.44 -3.03
C ASP A 22 -3.68 -7.45 -4.15
N LEU A 23 -3.26 -7.37 -5.42
CA LEU A 23 -4.16 -7.46 -6.57
C LEU A 23 -4.81 -8.85 -6.68
N HIS A 24 -4.05 -9.91 -6.42
CA HIS A 24 -4.57 -11.27 -6.43
C HIS A 24 -5.63 -11.48 -5.33
N GLU A 25 -5.38 -10.97 -4.12
CA GLU A 25 -6.34 -11.01 -3.02
C GLU A 25 -7.65 -10.29 -3.38
N ILE A 26 -7.56 -9.10 -3.99
CA ILE A 26 -8.73 -8.34 -4.47
C ILE A 26 -9.48 -9.13 -5.55
N ALA A 27 -8.75 -9.70 -6.53
CA ALA A 27 -9.34 -10.47 -7.61
C ALA A 27 -10.14 -11.67 -7.11
N VAL A 28 -9.54 -12.50 -6.25
CA VAL A 28 -10.20 -13.65 -5.62
C VAL A 28 -11.44 -13.23 -4.83
N HIS A 29 -11.36 -12.11 -4.11
CA HIS A 29 -12.49 -11.61 -3.33
C HIS A 29 -13.65 -11.17 -4.23
N ILE A 30 -13.37 -10.44 -5.32
CA ILE A 30 -14.40 -10.00 -6.28
C ILE A 30 -15.02 -11.21 -6.99
N GLU A 31 -14.22 -12.17 -7.44
CA GLU A 31 -14.70 -13.38 -8.09
C GLU A 31 -15.65 -14.16 -7.17
N SER A 32 -15.24 -14.40 -5.93
CA SER A 32 -16.05 -15.06 -4.91
C SER A 32 -17.36 -14.33 -4.62
N MET A 33 -17.31 -12.99 -4.54
CA MET A 33 -18.49 -12.16 -4.31
C MET A 33 -19.45 -12.21 -5.51
N CYS A 34 -18.95 -12.12 -6.73
CA CYS A 34 -19.77 -12.23 -7.94
C CYS A 34 -20.45 -13.60 -8.02
N GLU A 35 -19.75 -14.68 -7.68
CA GLU A 35 -20.31 -16.04 -7.63
C GLU A 35 -21.41 -16.14 -6.56
N HIS A 36 -21.16 -15.66 -5.36
CA HIS A 36 -22.13 -15.69 -4.25
C HIS A 36 -23.40 -14.89 -4.57
N LEU A 37 -23.25 -13.74 -5.20
CA LEU A 37 -24.37 -12.86 -5.59
C LEU A 37 -24.98 -13.26 -6.93
N ARG A 38 -24.52 -14.33 -7.58
CA ARG A 38 -24.95 -14.78 -8.92
C ARG A 38 -24.85 -13.69 -9.99
N LEU A 39 -23.80 -12.87 -9.89
CA LEU A 39 -23.47 -11.83 -10.86
C LEU A 39 -22.67 -12.43 -12.04
N PRO A 40 -22.60 -11.75 -13.19
CA PRO A 40 -21.70 -12.12 -14.27
C PRO A 40 -20.26 -12.25 -13.78
N LYS A 41 -19.57 -13.29 -14.25
CA LYS A 41 -18.19 -13.58 -13.87
C LYS A 41 -17.27 -12.40 -14.20
N VAL A 42 -16.39 -12.07 -13.27
CA VAL A 42 -15.26 -11.17 -13.47
C VAL A 42 -14.03 -12.03 -13.77
N GLU A 43 -13.24 -11.64 -14.76
CA GLU A 43 -11.93 -12.24 -15.03
C GLU A 43 -10.85 -11.18 -14.76
N PHE A 44 -9.87 -11.55 -13.96
CA PHE A 44 -8.66 -10.74 -13.72
C PHE A 44 -7.48 -11.35 -14.46
N ARG A 45 -6.75 -10.54 -15.20
CA ARG A 45 -5.51 -10.91 -15.88
C ARG A 45 -4.41 -9.95 -15.44
N PRO A 46 -3.59 -10.32 -14.43
CA PRO A 46 -2.44 -9.51 -14.05
C PRO A 46 -1.46 -9.41 -15.20
N THR A 47 -0.77 -8.28 -15.31
CA THR A 47 0.31 -8.13 -16.29
C THR A 47 1.59 -8.66 -15.67
N ASP A 48 2.19 -9.69 -16.27
CA ASP A 48 3.45 -10.33 -15.82
C ASP A 48 4.70 -9.47 -16.10
N ILE A 49 4.53 -8.24 -16.61
CA ILE A 49 5.64 -7.44 -17.11
C ILE A 49 6.12 -6.47 -16.04
N VAL A 50 7.27 -6.79 -15.48
CA VAL A 50 8.13 -5.86 -14.75
C VAL A 50 8.77 -4.90 -15.77
N GLY A 51 8.03 -3.90 -16.20
CA GLY A 51 8.51 -2.91 -17.15
C GLY A 51 7.41 -1.89 -17.41
N ASN A 52 7.75 -0.70 -17.58
CA ASN A 52 7.08 0.52 -18.06
C ASN A 52 5.58 0.47 -18.44
N ASP A 53 4.83 -0.53 -18.00
CA ASP A 53 3.40 -0.64 -18.28
C ASP A 53 2.62 0.30 -17.38
N GLU A 54 1.85 1.12 -18.02
CA GLU A 54 1.02 2.14 -17.42
C GLU A 54 -0.07 1.56 -16.50
N PHE A 55 -0.37 0.25 -16.65
CA PHE A 55 -1.42 -0.49 -15.96
C PHE A 55 -0.90 -1.82 -15.38
N ASP A 56 -1.54 -2.27 -14.32
CA ASP A 56 -1.14 -3.43 -13.52
C ASP A 56 -1.82 -4.74 -13.94
N GLY A 57 -2.72 -4.65 -14.93
CA GLY A 57 -3.46 -5.78 -15.46
C GLY A 57 -4.67 -5.36 -16.26
N GLU A 58 -5.51 -6.35 -16.55
CA GLU A 58 -6.79 -6.17 -17.23
C GLU A 58 -7.91 -6.88 -16.43
N MET A 59 -9.04 -6.24 -16.27
CA MET A 59 -10.26 -6.83 -15.73
C MET A 59 -11.28 -6.91 -16.86
N ILE A 60 -11.91 -8.09 -17.03
CA ILE A 60 -12.95 -8.33 -18.01
C ILE A 60 -14.27 -8.61 -17.28
N TRP A 61 -15.29 -7.83 -17.57
CA TRP A 61 -16.62 -8.01 -17.02
C TRP A 61 -17.69 -7.77 -18.08
N MET A 62 -18.60 -8.74 -18.27
CA MET A 62 -19.65 -8.69 -19.29
C MET A 62 -19.12 -8.34 -20.69
N GLY A 63 -17.94 -8.85 -21.07
CA GLY A 63 -17.29 -8.58 -22.35
C GLY A 63 -16.57 -7.22 -22.46
N ALA A 64 -16.74 -6.32 -21.49
CA ALA A 64 -16.00 -5.07 -21.41
C ALA A 64 -14.63 -5.29 -20.77
N ARG A 65 -13.58 -4.67 -21.34
CA ARG A 65 -12.21 -4.73 -20.85
C ARG A 65 -11.86 -3.42 -20.15
N HIS A 66 -11.30 -3.53 -18.97
CA HIS A 66 -10.90 -2.40 -18.14
C HIS A 66 -9.41 -2.55 -17.76
N PRO A 67 -8.53 -1.63 -18.18
CA PRO A 67 -7.17 -1.58 -17.65
C PRO A 67 -7.21 -1.41 -16.13
N VAL A 68 -6.43 -2.23 -15.41
CA VAL A 68 -6.37 -2.19 -13.94
C VAL A 68 -5.26 -1.27 -13.49
N LEU A 69 -5.59 -0.34 -12.60
CA LEU A 69 -4.64 0.55 -11.94
C LEU A 69 -4.69 0.30 -10.43
N PHE A 70 -3.61 -0.23 -9.87
CA PHE A 70 -3.46 -0.43 -8.44
C PHE A 70 -2.66 0.68 -7.78
N LYS A 71 -3.14 1.18 -6.66
CA LYS A 71 -2.38 2.07 -5.75
C LYS A 71 -2.52 1.59 -4.33
N ALA A 72 -1.39 1.31 -3.69
CA ALA A 72 -1.34 0.87 -2.29
C ALA A 72 -1.83 1.96 -1.31
N ASN A 73 -1.73 3.22 -1.69
CA ASN A 73 -2.20 4.36 -0.90
C ASN A 73 -3.37 5.06 -1.59
N CYS A 74 -4.51 5.12 -0.92
CA CYS A 74 -5.73 5.76 -1.40
C CYS A 74 -5.96 7.08 -0.66
N SER A 75 -5.54 8.18 -1.27
CA SER A 75 -5.76 9.55 -0.79
C SER A 75 -6.68 10.33 -1.73
N ALA A 76 -7.17 11.50 -1.32
CA ALA A 76 -7.94 12.37 -2.19
C ALA A 76 -7.18 12.74 -3.46
N LEU A 77 -5.89 13.06 -3.35
CA LEU A 77 -5.03 13.35 -4.50
C LEU A 77 -4.90 12.14 -5.44
N THR A 78 -4.76 10.94 -4.88
CA THR A 78 -4.71 9.70 -5.68
C THR A 78 -6.01 9.51 -6.46
N ILE A 79 -7.16 9.70 -5.82
CA ILE A 79 -8.47 9.55 -6.46
C ILE A 79 -8.67 10.59 -7.57
N ASP A 80 -8.31 11.85 -7.35
CA ASP A 80 -8.37 12.90 -8.38
C ASP A 80 -7.54 12.53 -9.62
N GLN A 81 -6.33 11.99 -9.40
CA GLN A 81 -5.46 11.52 -10.50
C GLN A 81 -6.07 10.33 -11.24
N VAL A 82 -6.68 9.38 -10.52
CA VAL A 82 -7.36 8.21 -11.11
C VAL A 82 -8.57 8.64 -11.93
N ILE A 83 -9.40 9.53 -11.40
CA ILE A 83 -10.60 10.04 -12.11
C ILE A 83 -10.17 10.76 -13.39
N LYS A 84 -9.20 11.67 -13.32
CA LYS A 84 -8.66 12.36 -14.49
C LYS A 84 -8.17 11.37 -15.55
N ARG A 85 -7.44 10.36 -15.15
CA ARG A 85 -6.94 9.33 -16.06
C ARG A 85 -8.08 8.47 -16.62
N HIS A 86 -9.11 8.18 -15.84
CA HIS A 86 -10.30 7.49 -16.28
C HIS A 86 -11.03 8.29 -17.38
N GLU A 87 -11.12 9.61 -17.23
CA GLU A 87 -11.69 10.51 -18.26
C GLU A 87 -10.86 10.52 -19.55
N GLU A 88 -9.52 10.51 -19.43
CA GLU A 88 -8.58 10.54 -20.56
C GLU A 88 -8.53 9.21 -21.34
N CYS A 89 -8.46 8.07 -20.64
CA CYS A 89 -8.28 6.74 -21.22
C CYS A 89 -9.58 5.95 -21.41
N GLY A 90 -10.67 6.38 -20.79
CA GLY A 90 -11.99 5.74 -20.80
C GLY A 90 -11.99 4.30 -20.23
N ARG A 91 -12.50 4.07 -19.01
CA ARG A 91 -12.74 2.78 -18.38
C ARG A 91 -11.55 2.15 -17.62
N ILE A 92 -10.86 2.90 -16.79
CA ILE A 92 -9.92 2.32 -15.83
C ILE A 92 -10.70 1.62 -14.70
N PHE A 93 -10.26 0.44 -14.29
CA PHE A 93 -10.68 -0.21 -13.06
C PHE A 93 -9.63 0.03 -11.97
N PHE A 94 -10.02 0.78 -10.94
CA PHE A 94 -9.11 1.13 -9.85
C PHE A 94 -9.14 0.11 -8.72
N CYS A 95 -7.96 -0.35 -8.31
CA CYS A 95 -7.77 -1.26 -7.17
C CYS A 95 -6.92 -0.62 -6.09
N THR A 96 -7.31 -0.83 -4.83
CA THR A 96 -6.58 -0.34 -3.67
C THR A 96 -6.84 -1.25 -2.47
N PRO A 97 -5.94 -1.29 -1.45
CA PRO A 97 -6.20 -2.07 -0.25
C PRO A 97 -7.46 -1.66 0.51
N TYR A 98 -7.76 -0.37 0.58
CA TYR A 98 -8.99 0.12 1.20
C TYR A 98 -9.35 1.51 0.70
N ILE A 99 -10.63 1.71 0.38
CA ILE A 99 -11.21 3.00 0.02
C ILE A 99 -12.16 3.49 1.12
N THR A 100 -12.01 4.74 1.56
CA THR A 100 -12.94 5.31 2.54
C THR A 100 -14.30 5.61 1.91
N PRO A 101 -15.42 5.62 2.67
CA PRO A 101 -16.75 5.88 2.12
C PRO A 101 -16.83 7.18 1.30
N SER A 102 -16.20 8.26 1.74
CA SER A 102 -16.20 9.55 1.03
C SER A 102 -15.45 9.50 -0.30
N LEU A 103 -14.34 8.77 -0.37
CA LEU A 103 -13.58 8.58 -1.61
C LEU A 103 -14.30 7.61 -2.57
N ALA A 104 -14.94 6.58 -2.03
CA ALA A 104 -15.78 5.66 -2.78
C ALA A 104 -16.96 6.39 -3.45
N GLU A 105 -17.63 7.29 -2.72
CA GLU A 105 -18.71 8.12 -3.24
C GLU A 105 -18.22 9.03 -4.38
N LEU A 106 -17.02 9.60 -4.27
CA LEU A 106 -16.42 10.40 -5.32
C LEU A 106 -16.16 9.58 -6.59
N MET A 107 -15.69 8.33 -6.46
CA MET A 107 -15.49 7.41 -7.58
C MET A 107 -16.84 7.09 -8.27
N VAL A 108 -17.88 6.79 -7.50
CA VAL A 108 -19.22 6.50 -8.04
C VAL A 108 -19.80 7.71 -8.79
N ARG A 109 -19.66 8.91 -8.25
CA ARG A 109 -20.13 10.16 -8.90
C ARG A 109 -19.47 10.42 -10.25
N ASN A 110 -18.23 9.99 -10.41
CA ASN A 110 -17.46 10.14 -11.65
C ASN A 110 -17.49 8.88 -12.53
N ASP A 111 -18.41 7.97 -12.25
CA ASP A 111 -18.58 6.69 -12.99
C ASP A 111 -17.28 5.89 -13.14
N CYS A 112 -16.37 6.01 -12.18
CA CYS A 112 -15.06 5.37 -12.18
C CYS A 112 -15.11 4.06 -11.39
N PRO A 113 -15.01 2.89 -12.06
CA PRO A 113 -15.11 1.59 -11.42
C PRO A 113 -13.94 1.36 -10.46
N TYR A 114 -14.21 0.73 -9.31
CA TYR A 114 -13.19 0.43 -8.32
C TYR A 114 -13.49 -0.85 -7.52
N ALA A 115 -12.46 -1.39 -6.89
CA ALA A 115 -12.58 -2.39 -5.83
C ALA A 115 -11.50 -2.23 -4.77
N ASP A 116 -11.78 -2.75 -3.56
CA ASP A 116 -10.80 -2.87 -2.49
C ASP A 116 -10.82 -4.25 -1.82
N SER A 117 -9.81 -4.54 -1.00
CA SER A 117 -9.70 -5.82 -0.29
C SER A 117 -10.74 -5.99 0.83
N ALA A 118 -11.46 -4.94 1.20
CA ALA A 118 -12.58 -5.03 2.15
C ALA A 118 -13.86 -5.54 1.48
N GLY A 119 -13.90 -5.57 0.13
CA GLY A 119 -15.07 -5.96 -0.66
C GLY A 119 -15.95 -4.77 -1.03
N ASN A 120 -15.48 -3.53 -0.89
CA ASN A 120 -16.14 -2.40 -1.55
C ASN A 120 -15.91 -2.51 -3.04
N LEU A 121 -16.97 -2.37 -3.82
CA LEU A 121 -16.95 -2.56 -5.27
C LEU A 121 -17.94 -1.61 -5.95
N PHE A 122 -17.51 -1.02 -7.06
CA PHE A 122 -18.38 -0.36 -8.02
C PHE A 122 -18.03 -0.82 -9.43
N LEU A 123 -19.01 -1.38 -10.12
CA LEU A 123 -18.93 -1.75 -11.52
C LEU A 123 -20.16 -1.22 -12.26
N ARG A 124 -19.95 -0.74 -13.48
CA ARG A 124 -21.04 -0.38 -14.40
C ARG A 124 -20.73 -0.85 -15.81
N ASN A 125 -21.71 -1.47 -16.44
CA ASN A 125 -21.67 -1.80 -17.87
C ASN A 125 -23.09 -1.65 -18.45
N GLY A 126 -23.31 -0.58 -19.21
CA GLY A 126 -24.64 -0.19 -19.66
C GLY A 126 -25.59 0.05 -18.49
N ASP A 127 -26.72 -0.63 -18.49
CA ASP A 127 -27.74 -0.52 -17.44
C ASP A 127 -27.45 -1.39 -16.21
N THR A 128 -26.43 -2.25 -16.28
CA THR A 128 -26.04 -3.11 -15.16
C THR A 128 -25.09 -2.36 -14.23
N VAL A 129 -25.48 -2.24 -12.96
CA VAL A 129 -24.70 -1.61 -11.91
C VAL A 129 -24.54 -2.58 -10.74
N VAL A 130 -23.31 -2.75 -10.29
CA VAL A 130 -22.98 -3.45 -9.04
C VAL A 130 -22.34 -2.44 -8.10
N LEU A 131 -22.94 -2.25 -6.94
CA LEU A 131 -22.46 -1.33 -5.92
C LEU A 131 -22.48 -2.01 -4.56
N VAL A 132 -21.30 -2.22 -3.99
CA VAL A 132 -21.10 -2.69 -2.62
C VAL A 132 -20.25 -1.65 -1.88
N GLN A 133 -20.78 -1.12 -0.79
CA GLN A 133 -20.12 -0.06 -0.03
C GLN A 133 -20.19 -0.32 1.47
N ASN A 134 -19.43 0.45 2.22
CA ASN A 134 -19.41 0.44 3.69
C ASN A 134 -18.95 -0.90 4.29
N GLN A 135 -18.17 -1.68 3.54
CA GLN A 135 -17.49 -2.84 4.09
C GLN A 135 -16.43 -2.37 5.08
N LYS A 136 -16.38 -3.05 6.22
CA LYS A 136 -15.43 -2.70 7.28
C LYS A 136 -14.02 -3.04 6.83
N LYS A 137 -13.11 -2.10 7.07
CA LYS A 137 -11.67 -2.34 6.87
C LYS A 137 -11.25 -3.62 7.60
N PRO A 138 -10.65 -4.61 6.91
CA PRO A 138 -10.21 -5.85 7.57
C PRO A 138 -9.19 -5.55 8.66
N GLN A 139 -9.29 -6.23 9.81
CA GLN A 139 -8.35 -6.05 10.93
C GLN A 139 -6.90 -6.37 10.55
N SER A 140 -6.68 -7.23 9.55
CA SER A 140 -5.36 -7.49 8.97
C SER A 140 -4.73 -6.23 8.35
N PHE A 141 -5.54 -5.36 7.76
CA PHE A 141 -5.10 -4.07 7.23
C PHE A 141 -4.83 -3.03 8.33
N GLU A 142 -5.56 -3.07 9.42
CA GLU A 142 -5.26 -2.20 10.57
C GLU A 142 -3.88 -2.50 11.14
N ARG A 143 -3.45 -3.77 11.15
CA ARG A 143 -2.11 -4.16 11.61
C ARG A 143 -1.00 -3.86 10.61
N LYS A 144 -1.27 -3.91 9.30
CA LYS A 144 -0.27 -3.60 8.24
C LYS A 144 -0.11 -2.08 8.00
N HIS A 145 -1.11 -1.25 8.29
CA HIS A 145 -1.11 0.17 7.92
C HIS A 145 -1.23 1.18 9.07
N THR A 146 -1.34 0.77 10.32
CA THR A 146 -0.92 1.63 11.41
C THR A 146 0.60 1.60 11.50
N ARG A 147 1.25 2.05 10.43
CA ARG A 147 2.65 2.42 10.53
C ARG A 147 2.71 3.48 11.61
N GLY A 148 3.26 3.11 12.76
CA GLY A 148 3.39 3.98 13.90
C GLY A 148 4.20 5.23 13.58
N ARG A 149 4.49 6.04 14.57
CA ARG A 149 5.24 7.30 14.39
C ARG A 149 6.64 7.11 13.79
N ALA A 150 7.19 5.89 13.83
CA ALA A 150 8.44 5.55 13.17
C ALA A 150 8.39 5.76 11.65
N TRP A 151 7.23 5.63 11.04
CA TRP A 151 7.01 5.71 9.59
C TRP A 151 6.41 7.04 9.11
N THR A 152 6.34 8.04 9.99
CA THR A 152 6.01 9.42 9.61
C THR A 152 7.25 10.15 9.06
N PRO A 153 7.11 11.26 8.31
CA PRO A 153 8.26 12.04 7.82
C PRO A 153 9.29 12.39 8.90
N THR A 154 8.84 12.66 10.13
CA THR A 154 9.74 12.90 11.28
C THR A 154 10.39 11.60 11.75
N GLY A 155 9.64 10.50 11.80
CA GLY A 155 10.14 9.20 12.20
C GLY A 155 11.14 8.61 11.20
N LEU A 156 10.92 8.82 9.91
CA LEU A 156 11.82 8.38 8.84
C LEU A 156 13.23 9.00 8.94
N LYS A 157 13.37 10.22 9.46
CA LYS A 157 14.68 10.83 9.74
C LYS A 157 15.43 10.06 10.83
N VAL A 158 14.72 9.66 11.88
CA VAL A 158 15.29 8.84 12.95
C VAL A 158 15.66 7.46 12.40
N LEU A 159 14.76 6.83 11.69
CA LEU A 159 14.98 5.49 11.12
C LEU A 159 16.15 5.49 10.13
N PHE A 160 16.28 6.51 9.29
CA PHE A 160 17.42 6.70 8.40
C PHE A 160 18.74 6.69 9.18
N LEU A 161 18.85 7.52 10.22
CA LEU A 161 20.03 7.57 11.07
C LEU A 161 20.35 6.19 11.68
N LEU A 162 19.33 5.51 12.21
CA LEU A 162 19.51 4.19 12.84
C LEU A 162 19.97 3.12 11.84
N LEU A 163 19.57 3.24 10.57
CA LEU A 163 19.93 2.29 9.51
C LEU A 163 21.32 2.55 8.92
N THR A 164 21.76 3.81 8.87
CA THR A 164 23.00 4.22 8.20
C THR A 164 24.19 4.33 9.14
N GLU A 165 23.97 4.66 10.42
CA GLU A 165 25.05 4.83 11.40
C GLU A 165 25.23 3.59 12.25
N ASP A 166 26.43 3.02 12.22
CA ASP A 166 26.76 1.84 13.00
C ASP A 166 26.67 2.11 14.50
N GLY A 167 25.95 1.22 15.19
CA GLY A 167 25.73 1.32 16.63
C GLY A 167 24.72 2.38 17.07
N ALA A 168 24.15 3.18 16.15
CA ALA A 168 23.20 4.25 16.49
C ALA A 168 21.95 3.74 17.23
N LEU A 169 21.56 2.49 16.98
CA LEU A 169 20.43 1.84 17.66
C LEU A 169 20.60 1.80 19.20
N ASN A 170 21.85 1.88 19.69
CA ASN A 170 22.20 1.86 21.11
C ASN A 170 22.74 3.21 21.61
N TRP A 171 22.65 4.27 20.81
CA TRP A 171 23.03 5.59 21.28
C TRP A 171 22.01 6.14 22.29
N PRO A 172 22.46 7.05 23.18
CA PRO A 172 21.52 7.82 23.98
C PRO A 172 20.50 8.56 23.10
N TYR A 173 19.24 8.56 23.49
CA TYR A 173 18.16 9.20 22.69
C TYR A 173 18.42 10.70 22.42
N ARG A 174 19.15 11.39 23.29
CA ARG A 174 19.56 12.78 23.03
C ARG A 174 20.49 12.90 21.84
N LYS A 175 21.44 11.97 21.72
CA LYS A 175 22.37 11.91 20.58
C LYS A 175 21.61 11.59 19.28
N ILE A 176 20.70 10.61 19.34
CA ILE A 176 19.85 10.30 18.19
C ILE A 176 19.02 11.53 17.76
N ALA A 177 18.43 12.25 18.71
CA ALA A 177 17.65 13.46 18.45
C ALA A 177 18.48 14.56 17.77
N GLU A 178 19.69 14.80 18.26
CA GLU A 178 20.64 15.77 17.71
C GLU A 178 21.02 15.45 16.27
N TYR A 179 21.45 14.20 16.01
CA TYR A 179 21.92 13.78 14.68
C TYR A 179 20.80 13.61 13.66
N SER A 180 19.59 13.24 14.07
CA SER A 180 18.44 13.14 13.18
C SER A 180 17.68 14.46 12.99
N GLY A 181 18.01 15.50 13.76
CA GLY A 181 17.36 16.81 13.67
C GLY A 181 15.90 16.79 14.13
N VAL A 182 15.54 15.91 15.09
CA VAL A 182 14.17 15.79 15.61
C VAL A 182 14.14 15.98 17.13
N SER A 183 12.94 16.18 17.71
CA SER A 183 12.80 16.32 19.15
C SER A 183 13.08 14.99 19.89
N LEU A 184 13.57 15.08 21.13
CA LEU A 184 13.77 13.91 22.00
C LEU A 184 12.47 13.09 22.20
N GLY A 185 11.31 13.77 22.26
CA GLY A 185 10.01 13.12 22.34
C GLY A 185 9.71 12.27 21.10
N SER A 186 10.02 12.79 19.91
CA SER A 186 9.86 12.05 18.65
C SER A 186 10.72 10.79 18.63
N VAL A 187 11.98 10.87 19.06
CA VAL A 187 12.86 9.69 19.15
C VAL A 187 12.27 8.64 20.07
N ARG A 188 11.76 9.02 21.26
CA ARG A 188 11.13 8.07 22.20
C ARG A 188 9.97 7.32 21.56
N TYR A 189 9.09 8.05 20.84
CA TYR A 189 7.95 7.44 20.15
C TYR A 189 8.40 6.50 19.03
N VAL A 190 9.38 6.90 18.23
CA VAL A 190 9.91 6.05 17.16
C VAL A 190 10.52 4.76 17.72
N MET A 191 11.36 4.86 18.76
CA MET A 191 11.96 3.68 19.38
C MET A 191 10.92 2.76 20.02
N ALA A 192 9.86 3.31 20.63
CA ALA A 192 8.76 2.53 21.16
C ALA A 192 7.98 1.81 20.03
N ASP A 193 7.69 2.50 18.93
CA ASP A 193 7.03 1.90 17.78
C ASP A 193 7.84 0.78 17.14
N LEU A 194 9.14 0.96 16.98
CA LEU A 194 10.03 -0.07 16.42
C LEU A 194 10.09 -1.32 17.32
N LYS A 195 10.05 -1.14 18.65
CA LYS A 195 9.94 -2.25 19.61
C LYS A 195 8.58 -2.95 19.52
N ASN A 196 7.48 -2.19 19.57
CA ASN A 196 6.11 -2.70 19.52
C ASN A 196 5.80 -3.40 18.18
N GLY A 197 6.32 -2.85 17.07
CA GLY A 197 6.22 -3.45 15.74
C GLY A 197 7.17 -4.62 15.51
N SER A 198 7.92 -5.04 16.53
CA SER A 198 8.91 -6.15 16.45
C SER A 198 9.99 -5.95 15.38
N VAL A 199 10.24 -4.71 14.98
CA VAL A 199 11.34 -4.34 14.06
C VAL A 199 12.69 -4.45 14.75
N ILE A 200 12.74 -4.04 16.03
CA ILE A 200 13.88 -4.19 16.92
C ILE A 200 13.51 -4.99 18.16
N ALA A 201 14.48 -5.68 18.74
CA ALA A 201 14.35 -6.40 20.00
C ALA A 201 15.44 -5.95 20.98
N GLU A 202 15.13 -6.01 22.27
CA GLU A 202 16.10 -5.79 23.32
C GLU A 202 16.65 -7.14 23.80
N VAL A 203 17.99 -7.29 23.70
CA VAL A 203 18.69 -8.51 24.10
C VAL A 203 19.87 -8.09 24.99
N ASN A 204 19.88 -8.52 26.24
CA ASN A 204 20.90 -8.17 27.23
C ASN A 204 21.11 -6.65 27.40
N GLY A 205 20.00 -5.88 27.42
CA GLY A 205 20.06 -4.41 27.56
C GLY A 205 20.49 -3.66 26.32
N GLN A 206 20.69 -4.34 25.19
CA GLN A 206 21.02 -3.73 23.90
C GLN A 206 19.91 -3.93 22.89
N SER A 207 19.60 -2.89 22.14
CA SER A 207 18.66 -2.96 21.01
C SER A 207 19.36 -3.60 19.80
N ARG A 208 18.68 -4.54 19.16
CA ARG A 208 19.15 -5.23 17.95
C ARG A 208 18.03 -5.26 16.90
N TRP A 209 18.41 -5.15 15.64
CA TRP A 209 17.49 -5.37 14.54
C TRP A 209 17.04 -6.83 14.53
N ARG A 210 15.73 -7.08 14.42
CA ARG A 210 15.23 -8.42 14.12
C ARG A 210 15.41 -8.76 12.64
N ASN A 211 15.09 -7.79 11.80
CA ASN A 211 15.32 -7.88 10.36
C ASN A 211 15.61 -6.47 9.80
N LYS A 212 16.89 -6.18 9.61
CA LYS A 212 17.34 -4.87 9.09
C LYS A 212 16.92 -4.68 7.64
N SER A 213 16.92 -5.74 6.82
CA SER A 213 16.54 -5.69 5.41
C SER A 213 15.08 -5.31 5.24
N THR A 214 14.19 -5.87 6.05
CA THR A 214 12.76 -5.48 6.06
C THR A 214 12.58 -4.02 6.48
N ALA A 215 13.32 -3.55 7.49
CA ALA A 215 13.25 -2.16 7.93
C ALA A 215 13.73 -1.18 6.84
N ILE A 216 14.74 -1.56 6.05
CA ILE A 216 15.21 -0.79 4.88
C ILE A 216 14.11 -0.74 3.80
N ALA A 217 13.53 -1.88 3.49
CA ALA A 217 12.46 -1.98 2.50
C ALA A 217 11.25 -1.11 2.90
N ASP A 218 10.80 -1.23 4.13
CA ASP A 218 9.69 -0.44 4.67
C ASP A 218 9.99 1.06 4.72
N TRP A 219 11.25 1.46 4.97
CA TRP A 219 11.68 2.85 4.92
C TRP A 219 11.59 3.43 3.50
N GLY A 220 11.95 2.63 2.49
CA GLY A 220 11.95 3.05 1.09
C GLY A 220 10.55 3.26 0.48
N VAL A 221 9.49 2.69 1.09
CA VAL A 221 8.08 2.83 0.63
C VAL A 221 7.23 3.72 1.54
N ALA A 222 7.81 4.32 2.57
CA ALA A 222 7.13 5.21 3.53
C ALA A 222 7.27 6.66 3.13
#